data_7e612bd1805f67b691eddf4d12cf9a6a
#
_entry.id   7e612bd1805f67b691eddf4d12cf9a6a
#
_cell.length_a   1.000
_cell.length_b   1.000
_cell.length_c   1.000
_cell.angle_alpha   90.00
_cell.angle_beta   90.00
_cell.angle_gamma   90.00
#
_symmetry.space_group_name_H-M   'P 1'
#
loop_
_entity.id
_entity.type
_entity.pdbx_description
1 polymer ?
#
loop_
_entity_poly.entity_id
_entity_poly.type
_entity_poly.pdbx_seq_one_letter_code
_entity_poly.pdbx_strand_id
1 'polypeptide(L)'
;TYLAQVKNYVKDKEFGINVISKSGTTTETSVAFRIFKELLEETKGKEVAQRRIVATTDAHKGALKTLSDQEGYTEFVVPDDIGGRYSVLTAVGLFPIAMAGIDVDAMLKGAKDAQDKYNNPDLLTNDAYQYGVARQMLLKAGYPAEMFVTYNLQLQQTAEWWKQLFGESEGKEGKGILPTSGTFSTDLHSLGQFIQEGSKVLFETVLKIKEPQMNLEIPSDADNLDGLNYLAGKTVDYVNQKACEGTIDAHINVGNLSKFQ
;
A
#
# COMPACT_ATOMS: atom_id res chain seq x y z
N THR A 1 -15.17 -6.01 -18.70
CA THR A 1 -14.06 -6.12 -17.73
C THR A 1 -13.47 -4.74 -17.42
N TYR A 2 -12.85 -4.59 -16.27
CA TYR A 2 -12.15 -3.35 -15.89
C TYR A 2 -11.09 -2.93 -16.94
N LEU A 3 -10.33 -3.90 -17.46
CA LEU A 3 -9.34 -3.67 -18.50
C LEU A 3 -9.95 -3.02 -19.77
N ALA A 4 -11.15 -3.43 -20.17
CA ALA A 4 -11.86 -2.82 -21.31
C ALA A 4 -12.29 -1.37 -21.02
N GLN A 5 -12.67 -1.07 -19.77
CA GLN A 5 -12.99 0.30 -19.36
C GLN A 5 -11.76 1.20 -19.42
N VAL A 6 -10.60 0.72 -18.92
CA VAL A 6 -9.34 1.45 -18.99
C VAL A 6 -8.91 1.65 -20.47
N LYS A 7 -8.99 0.61 -21.32
CA LYS A 7 -8.70 0.71 -22.75
C LYS A 7 -9.56 1.80 -23.40
N ASN A 8 -10.86 1.81 -23.14
CA ASN A 8 -11.77 2.83 -23.67
C ASN A 8 -11.48 4.23 -23.13
N TYR A 9 -11.03 4.36 -21.90
CA TYR A 9 -10.68 5.64 -21.28
C TYR A 9 -9.41 6.26 -21.90
N VAL A 10 -8.40 5.45 -22.23
CA VAL A 10 -7.10 5.95 -22.69
C VAL A 10 -6.99 6.06 -24.22
N LYS A 11 -7.89 5.43 -25.02
CA LYS A 11 -7.77 5.32 -26.47
C LYS A 11 -7.64 6.67 -27.21
N ASP A 12 -8.26 7.71 -26.66
CA ASP A 12 -8.25 9.07 -27.25
C ASP A 12 -7.28 10.01 -26.51
N LYS A 13 -6.43 9.47 -25.63
CA LYS A 13 -5.48 10.25 -24.83
C LYS A 13 -4.03 10.03 -25.25
N GLU A 14 -3.18 10.94 -24.80
CA GLU A 14 -1.74 10.71 -24.80
C GLU A 14 -1.40 9.83 -23.61
N PHE A 15 -0.80 8.66 -23.87
CA PHE A 15 -0.39 7.75 -22.82
C PHE A 15 0.92 7.04 -23.16
N GLY A 16 1.58 6.49 -22.18
CA GLY A 16 2.69 5.57 -22.27
C GLY A 16 2.43 4.32 -21.43
N ILE A 17 3.28 3.33 -21.56
CA ILE A 17 3.17 2.07 -20.86
C ILE A 17 4.44 1.85 -20.04
N ASN A 18 4.27 1.61 -18.74
CA ASN A 18 5.30 1.04 -17.89
C ASN A 18 4.92 -0.43 -17.64
N VAL A 19 5.67 -1.35 -18.23
CA VAL A 19 5.47 -2.79 -18.06
C VAL A 19 6.52 -3.35 -17.12
N ILE A 20 6.08 -4.00 -16.05
CA ILE A 20 6.95 -4.54 -15.01
C ILE A 20 6.72 -6.04 -14.91
N SER A 21 7.71 -6.83 -15.29
CA SER A 21 7.70 -8.28 -15.14
C SER A 21 9.11 -8.84 -15.27
N LYS A 22 9.59 -9.53 -14.23
CA LYS A 22 10.95 -10.12 -14.27
C LYS A 22 11.05 -11.18 -15.36
N SER A 23 10.09 -12.11 -15.42
CA SER A 23 10.10 -13.18 -16.46
C SER A 23 9.52 -12.73 -17.81
N GLY A 24 8.60 -11.77 -17.79
CA GLY A 24 7.78 -11.42 -18.96
C GLY A 24 6.69 -12.43 -19.32
N THR A 25 6.44 -13.42 -18.45
CA THR A 25 5.46 -14.48 -18.67
C THR A 25 4.34 -14.53 -17.64
N THR A 26 4.32 -13.58 -16.68
CA THR A 26 3.20 -13.45 -15.75
C THR A 26 1.94 -13.14 -16.53
N THR A 27 0.94 -14.00 -16.43
CA THR A 27 -0.25 -14.00 -17.31
C THR A 27 -0.97 -12.66 -17.31
N GLU A 28 -1.24 -12.10 -16.14
CA GLU A 28 -2.00 -10.86 -15.98
C GLU A 28 -1.27 -9.68 -16.64
N THR A 29 0.02 -9.52 -16.35
CA THR A 29 0.86 -8.47 -16.92
C THR A 29 1.00 -8.63 -18.43
N SER A 30 1.23 -9.85 -18.91
CA SER A 30 1.44 -10.13 -20.34
C SER A 30 0.18 -9.89 -21.17
N VAL A 31 -0.99 -10.27 -20.65
CA VAL A 31 -2.29 -10.03 -21.31
C VAL A 31 -2.58 -8.54 -21.39
N ALA A 32 -2.43 -7.83 -20.28
CA ALA A 32 -2.63 -6.38 -20.25
C ALA A 32 -1.64 -5.67 -21.21
N PHE A 33 -0.37 -6.04 -21.18
CA PHE A 33 0.64 -5.43 -22.03
C PHE A 33 0.34 -5.63 -23.52
N ARG A 34 -0.05 -6.83 -23.96
CA ARG A 34 -0.44 -7.08 -25.37
C ARG A 34 -1.55 -6.13 -25.83
N ILE A 35 -2.61 -5.99 -25.03
CA ILE A 35 -3.78 -5.18 -25.36
C ILE A 35 -3.42 -3.69 -25.47
N PHE A 36 -2.64 -3.18 -24.52
CA PHE A 36 -2.30 -1.75 -24.51
C PHE A 36 -1.16 -1.41 -25.47
N LYS A 37 -0.22 -2.34 -25.73
CA LYS A 37 0.78 -2.20 -26.78
C LYS A 37 0.12 -2.06 -28.16
N GLU A 38 -0.79 -2.99 -28.48
CA GLU A 38 -1.58 -2.93 -29.73
C GLU A 38 -2.31 -1.59 -29.87
N LEU A 39 -3.04 -1.17 -28.82
CA LEU A 39 -3.73 0.12 -28.82
C LEU A 39 -2.77 1.31 -29.06
N LEU A 40 -1.61 1.30 -28.43
CA LEU A 40 -0.62 2.38 -28.57
C LEU A 40 -0.03 2.40 -29.98
N GLU A 41 0.26 1.24 -30.57
CA GLU A 41 0.74 1.10 -31.93
C GLU A 41 -0.30 1.53 -32.98
N GLU A 42 -1.57 1.13 -32.80
CA GLU A 42 -2.68 1.52 -33.67
C GLU A 42 -2.96 3.03 -33.64
N THR A 43 -2.89 3.65 -32.47
CA THR A 43 -3.26 5.06 -32.29
C THR A 43 -2.13 6.05 -32.54
N LYS A 44 -0.87 5.65 -32.30
CA LYS A 44 0.29 6.56 -32.37
C LYS A 44 1.37 6.11 -33.37
N GLY A 45 1.26 4.91 -33.92
CA GLY A 45 2.27 4.29 -34.77
C GLY A 45 3.42 3.64 -33.99
N LYS A 46 4.07 2.67 -34.64
CA LYS A 46 5.07 1.80 -34.01
C LYS A 46 6.26 2.56 -33.42
N GLU A 47 6.83 3.52 -34.13
CA GLU A 47 7.99 4.29 -33.66
C GLU A 47 7.69 5.14 -32.41
N VAL A 48 6.48 5.71 -32.33
CA VAL A 48 6.05 6.46 -31.16
C VAL A 48 5.79 5.51 -30.01
N ALA A 49 5.16 4.38 -30.27
CA ALA A 49 4.89 3.35 -29.25
C ALA A 49 6.19 2.85 -28.61
N GLN A 50 7.21 2.54 -29.42
CA GLN A 50 8.53 2.11 -28.92
C GLN A 50 9.14 3.09 -27.93
N ARG A 51 9.03 4.40 -28.17
CA ARG A 51 9.56 5.45 -27.30
C ARG A 51 8.71 5.71 -26.04
N ARG A 52 7.46 5.24 -26.03
CA ARG A 52 6.50 5.41 -24.90
C ARG A 52 6.31 4.16 -24.07
N ILE A 53 7.04 3.09 -24.38
CA ILE A 53 7.06 1.88 -23.59
C ILE A 53 8.36 1.84 -22.78
N VAL A 54 8.21 1.66 -21.48
CA VAL A 54 9.32 1.44 -20.54
C VAL A 54 9.14 0.06 -19.96
N ALA A 55 10.18 -0.78 -20.05
CA ALA A 55 10.20 -2.13 -19.51
C ALA A 55 11.07 -2.20 -18.25
N THR A 56 10.51 -2.66 -17.15
CA THR A 56 11.28 -3.00 -15.95
C THR A 56 11.29 -4.53 -15.81
N THR A 57 12.44 -5.15 -16.08
CA THR A 57 12.55 -6.59 -16.29
C THR A 57 13.89 -7.17 -15.81
N ASP A 58 14.13 -8.44 -16.04
CA ASP A 58 15.43 -9.11 -15.79
C ASP A 58 16.54 -8.49 -16.66
N ALA A 59 17.77 -8.47 -16.15
CA ALA A 59 18.90 -7.88 -16.85
C ALA A 59 19.33 -8.69 -18.09
N HIS A 60 19.11 -10.01 -18.11
CA HIS A 60 19.75 -10.93 -19.06
C HIS A 60 18.80 -11.88 -19.79
N LYS A 61 17.61 -12.15 -19.22
CA LYS A 61 16.74 -13.23 -19.70
C LYS A 61 15.25 -12.92 -19.50
N GLY A 62 14.43 -13.70 -20.15
CA GLY A 62 12.98 -13.61 -20.05
C GLY A 62 12.33 -13.04 -21.30
N ALA A 63 11.03 -13.29 -21.46
CA ALA A 63 10.30 -12.90 -22.65
C ALA A 63 10.21 -11.36 -22.80
N LEU A 64 10.04 -10.63 -21.69
CA LEU A 64 9.99 -9.17 -21.74
C LEU A 64 11.37 -8.58 -22.07
N LYS A 65 12.47 -9.14 -21.54
CA LYS A 65 13.83 -8.74 -21.89
C LYS A 65 14.09 -8.93 -23.37
N THR A 66 13.80 -10.13 -23.90
CA THR A 66 13.98 -10.41 -25.32
C THR A 66 13.19 -9.45 -26.21
N LEU A 67 11.93 -9.19 -25.86
CA LEU A 67 11.09 -8.25 -26.61
C LEU A 67 11.61 -6.81 -26.52
N SER A 68 12.07 -6.40 -25.37
CA SER A 68 12.60 -5.06 -25.12
C SER A 68 13.88 -4.81 -25.96
N ASP A 69 14.79 -5.80 -26.02
CA ASP A 69 15.98 -5.73 -26.88
C ASP A 69 15.61 -5.64 -28.37
N GLN A 70 14.62 -6.41 -28.81
CA GLN A 70 14.17 -6.42 -30.20
C GLN A 70 13.50 -5.12 -30.63
N GLU A 71 12.70 -4.53 -29.75
CA GLU A 71 11.90 -3.32 -30.06
C GLU A 71 12.62 -2.02 -29.63
N GLY A 72 13.73 -2.13 -28.88
CA GLY A 72 14.49 -0.97 -28.42
C GLY A 72 13.79 -0.14 -27.34
N TYR A 73 13.06 -0.78 -26.42
CA TYR A 73 12.40 -0.09 -25.33
C TYR A 73 13.40 0.49 -24.33
N THR A 74 13.01 1.57 -23.64
CA THR A 74 13.74 2.02 -22.45
C THR A 74 13.62 0.97 -21.35
N GLU A 75 14.76 0.55 -20.79
CA GLU A 75 14.80 -0.52 -19.80
C GLU A 75 15.25 -0.05 -18.43
N PHE A 76 14.64 -0.66 -17.41
CA PHE A 76 15.15 -0.72 -16.05
C PHE A 76 15.29 -2.17 -15.60
N VAL A 77 16.24 -2.42 -14.72
CA VAL A 77 16.55 -3.77 -14.24
C VAL A 77 15.86 -4.03 -12.90
N VAL A 78 15.22 -5.19 -12.80
CA VAL A 78 14.81 -5.75 -11.50
C VAL A 78 16.01 -6.49 -10.93
N PRO A 79 16.57 -6.06 -9.77
CA PRO A 79 17.72 -6.74 -9.18
C PRO A 79 17.41 -8.21 -8.87
N ASP A 80 18.40 -9.09 -9.07
CA ASP A 80 18.19 -10.54 -8.91
C ASP A 80 17.99 -10.98 -7.46
N ASP A 81 18.60 -10.25 -6.54
CA ASP A 81 18.60 -10.48 -5.10
C ASP A 81 17.42 -9.78 -4.37
N ILE A 82 16.58 -9.03 -5.11
CA ILE A 82 15.40 -8.35 -4.55
C ILE A 82 14.12 -9.06 -4.99
N GLY A 83 13.40 -9.61 -4.03
CA GLY A 83 12.06 -10.18 -4.26
C GLY A 83 11.00 -9.11 -4.54
N GLY A 84 9.91 -9.48 -5.22
CA GLY A 84 8.86 -8.55 -5.65
C GLY A 84 8.30 -7.68 -4.52
N ARG A 85 7.96 -8.27 -3.38
CA ARG A 85 7.41 -7.56 -2.22
C ARG A 85 8.37 -6.61 -1.51
N TYR A 86 9.67 -6.69 -1.81
CA TYR A 86 10.71 -5.78 -1.31
C TYR A 86 11.17 -4.75 -2.34
N SER A 87 10.57 -4.74 -3.54
CA SER A 87 11.12 -4.05 -4.71
C SER A 87 10.68 -2.58 -4.84
N VAL A 88 9.90 -2.04 -3.92
CA VAL A 88 9.38 -0.65 -4.01
C VAL A 88 10.49 0.40 -4.09
N LEU A 89 11.65 0.17 -3.46
CA LEU A 89 12.82 1.07 -3.50
C LEU A 89 13.79 0.75 -4.66
N THR A 90 13.36 -0.05 -5.62
CA THR A 90 14.04 -0.27 -6.90
C THR A 90 13.31 0.43 -8.03
N ALA A 91 13.77 0.32 -9.27
CA ALA A 91 13.07 0.86 -10.42
C ALA A 91 11.60 0.38 -10.54
N VAL A 92 11.28 -0.78 -9.96
CA VAL A 92 9.90 -1.31 -9.91
C VAL A 92 8.92 -0.32 -9.27
N GLY A 93 9.29 0.30 -8.16
CA GLY A 93 8.46 1.31 -7.50
C GLY A 93 8.87 2.74 -7.84
N LEU A 94 10.18 3.03 -7.87
CA LEU A 94 10.68 4.40 -8.03
C LEU A 94 10.29 5.04 -9.37
N PHE A 95 10.32 4.28 -10.46
CA PHE A 95 9.97 4.84 -11.78
C PHE A 95 8.50 5.28 -11.85
N PRO A 96 7.49 4.43 -11.56
CA PRO A 96 6.09 4.87 -11.58
C PRO A 96 5.79 5.96 -10.56
N ILE A 97 6.45 5.96 -9.39
CA ILE A 97 6.30 7.00 -8.35
C ILE A 97 6.83 8.34 -8.87
N ALA A 98 8.01 8.36 -9.52
CA ALA A 98 8.56 9.55 -10.16
C ALA A 98 7.67 10.06 -11.29
N MET A 99 7.10 9.15 -12.11
CA MET A 99 6.15 9.51 -13.17
C MET A 99 4.85 10.11 -12.64
N ALA A 100 4.47 9.79 -11.40
CA ALA A 100 3.36 10.44 -10.71
C ALA A 100 3.70 11.82 -10.12
N GLY A 101 4.94 12.30 -10.29
CA GLY A 101 5.40 13.60 -9.79
C GLY A 101 5.76 13.61 -8.30
N ILE A 102 5.94 12.45 -7.70
CA ILE A 102 6.31 12.31 -6.28
C ILE A 102 7.84 12.40 -6.15
N ASP A 103 8.32 13.07 -5.12
CA ASP A 103 9.74 13.23 -4.82
C ASP A 103 10.35 11.90 -4.34
N VAL A 104 11.02 11.21 -5.26
CA VAL A 104 11.68 9.91 -4.99
C VAL A 104 12.96 10.09 -4.17
N ASP A 105 13.61 11.24 -4.21
CA ASP A 105 14.80 11.51 -3.40
C ASP A 105 14.42 11.66 -1.93
N ALA A 106 13.32 12.36 -1.64
CA ALA A 106 12.78 12.43 -0.29
C ALA A 106 12.36 11.04 0.24
N MET A 107 11.77 10.20 -0.62
CA MET A 107 11.41 8.82 -0.28
C MET A 107 12.65 7.97 0.04
N LEU A 108 13.69 8.03 -0.78
CA LEU A 108 14.95 7.31 -0.56
C LEU A 108 15.67 7.81 0.69
N LYS A 109 15.63 9.13 0.94
CA LYS A 109 16.16 9.70 2.18
C LYS A 109 15.44 9.13 3.41
N GLY A 110 14.11 9.06 3.39
CA GLY A 110 13.32 8.44 4.47
C GLY A 110 13.69 6.99 4.72
N ALA A 111 13.91 6.21 3.64
CA ALA A 111 14.36 4.84 3.74
C ALA A 111 15.78 4.73 4.36
N LYS A 112 16.68 5.64 4.00
CA LYS A 112 18.02 5.71 4.58
C LYS A 112 18.00 6.09 6.05
N ASP A 113 17.20 7.09 6.42
CA ASP A 113 17.02 7.52 7.81
C ASP A 113 16.46 6.34 8.67
N ALA A 114 15.51 5.58 8.13
CA ALA A 114 14.97 4.39 8.79
C ALA A 114 16.02 3.27 8.93
N GLN A 115 16.83 3.02 7.88
CA GLN A 115 17.93 2.07 7.95
C GLN A 115 18.89 2.43 9.08
N ASP A 116 19.29 3.67 9.16
CA ASP A 116 20.25 4.13 10.20
C ASP A 116 19.65 4.03 11.60
N LYS A 117 18.35 4.39 11.77
CA LYS A 117 17.63 4.28 13.03
C LYS A 117 17.51 2.82 13.49
N TYR A 118 17.16 1.92 12.58
CA TYR A 118 16.83 0.53 12.93
C TYR A 118 18.01 -0.45 12.75
N ASN A 119 19.18 0.00 12.34
CA ASN A 119 20.42 -0.77 12.32
C ASN A 119 21.05 -0.87 13.74
N ASN A 120 20.22 -1.03 14.74
CA ASN A 120 20.57 -1.13 16.14
C ASN A 120 19.94 -2.41 16.70
N PRO A 121 20.71 -3.37 17.25
CA PRO A 121 20.17 -4.64 17.74
C PRO A 121 19.51 -4.55 19.12
N ASP A 122 19.57 -3.39 19.79
CA ASP A 122 18.98 -3.22 21.12
C ASP A 122 17.45 -3.18 21.06
N LEU A 123 16.82 -4.22 21.59
CA LEU A 123 15.36 -4.35 21.65
C LEU A 123 14.68 -3.15 22.34
N LEU A 124 15.29 -2.55 23.36
CA LEU A 124 14.65 -1.48 24.13
C LEU A 124 14.57 -0.15 23.38
N THR A 125 15.40 0.01 22.36
CA THR A 125 15.50 1.25 21.57
C THR A 125 15.16 1.06 20.08
N ASN A 126 14.84 -0.17 19.66
CA ASN A 126 14.49 -0.49 18.29
C ASN A 126 12.99 -0.84 18.17
N ASP A 127 12.20 0.13 17.73
CA ASP A 127 10.74 -0.02 17.58
C ASP A 127 10.36 -1.17 16.62
N ALA A 128 11.19 -1.46 15.60
CA ALA A 128 10.93 -2.54 14.66
C ALA A 128 11.07 -3.92 15.35
N TYR A 129 12.06 -4.08 16.24
CA TYR A 129 12.20 -5.29 17.03
C TYR A 129 11.11 -5.42 18.08
N GLN A 130 10.72 -4.31 18.72
CA GLN A 130 9.60 -4.30 19.67
C GLN A 130 8.29 -4.74 18.99
N TYR A 131 8.03 -4.24 17.79
CA TYR A 131 6.88 -4.65 16.99
C TYR A 131 6.92 -6.16 16.68
N GLY A 132 8.05 -6.68 16.21
CA GLY A 132 8.22 -8.11 15.96
C GLY A 132 7.99 -8.98 17.20
N VAL A 133 8.49 -8.55 18.36
CA VAL A 133 8.28 -9.25 19.65
C VAL A 133 6.80 -9.19 20.05
N ALA A 134 6.15 -8.02 19.97
CA ALA A 134 4.73 -7.87 20.28
C ALA A 134 3.85 -8.80 19.44
N ARG A 135 4.10 -8.87 18.12
CA ARG A 135 3.41 -9.80 17.22
C ARG A 135 3.55 -11.26 17.66
N GLN A 136 4.77 -11.68 18.02
CA GLN A 136 5.01 -13.06 18.48
C GLN A 136 4.35 -13.35 19.82
N MET A 137 4.30 -12.39 20.74
CA MET A 137 3.61 -12.53 22.01
C MET A 137 2.10 -12.67 21.80
N LEU A 138 1.51 -11.87 20.92
CA LEU A 138 0.08 -11.92 20.60
C LEU A 138 -0.29 -13.24 19.90
N LEU A 139 0.53 -13.71 18.97
CA LEU A 139 0.35 -15.04 18.36
C LEU A 139 0.34 -16.15 19.42
N LYS A 140 1.30 -16.14 20.37
CA LYS A 140 1.36 -17.11 21.48
C LYS A 140 0.18 -16.98 22.43
N ALA A 141 -0.39 -15.79 22.57
CA ALA A 141 -1.59 -15.55 23.36
C ALA A 141 -2.89 -16.00 22.66
N GLY A 142 -2.82 -16.51 21.41
CA GLY A 142 -3.96 -17.05 20.69
C GLY A 142 -4.60 -16.11 19.67
N TYR A 143 -3.90 -15.05 19.25
CA TYR A 143 -4.33 -14.13 18.21
C TYR A 143 -3.63 -14.45 16.87
N PRO A 144 -4.18 -15.33 16.03
CA PRO A 144 -3.53 -15.78 14.80
C PRO A 144 -3.64 -14.79 13.63
N ALA A 145 -4.41 -13.71 13.76
CA ALA A 145 -4.59 -12.70 12.73
C ALA A 145 -4.20 -11.32 13.24
N GLU A 146 -3.65 -10.51 12.33
CA GLU A 146 -3.33 -9.11 12.56
C GLU A 146 -4.08 -8.24 11.54
N MET A 147 -4.75 -7.21 12.01
CA MET A 147 -5.41 -6.23 11.16
C MET A 147 -4.64 -4.91 11.17
N PHE A 148 -4.08 -4.55 10.01
CA PHE A 148 -3.51 -3.22 9.80
C PHE A 148 -4.64 -2.22 9.58
N VAL A 149 -4.81 -1.30 10.52
CA VAL A 149 -5.90 -0.32 10.52
C VAL A 149 -5.38 1.06 10.17
N THR A 150 -6.06 1.74 9.25
CA THR A 150 -5.83 3.15 8.96
C THR A 150 -7.13 3.92 8.90
N TYR A 151 -7.10 5.17 9.39
CA TYR A 151 -8.19 6.14 9.24
C TYR A 151 -8.00 7.07 8.03
N ASN A 152 -6.96 6.82 7.24
CA ASN A 152 -6.60 7.62 6.07
C ASN A 152 -6.70 6.76 4.81
N LEU A 153 -7.67 7.05 3.96
CA LEU A 153 -7.93 6.29 2.73
C LEU A 153 -6.71 6.21 1.80
N GLN A 154 -5.86 7.25 1.79
CA GLN A 154 -4.62 7.25 0.99
C GLN A 154 -3.65 6.12 1.35
N LEU A 155 -3.74 5.57 2.56
CA LEU A 155 -2.88 4.48 3.02
C LEU A 155 -3.43 3.08 2.74
N GLN A 156 -4.59 2.97 2.08
CA GLN A 156 -5.20 1.67 1.75
C GLN A 156 -4.24 0.79 0.95
N GLN A 157 -3.58 1.32 -0.07
CA GLN A 157 -2.61 0.55 -0.87
C GLN A 157 -1.32 0.21 -0.09
N THR A 158 -0.95 1.00 0.90
CA THR A 158 0.13 0.67 1.83
C THR A 158 -0.25 -0.55 2.67
N ALA A 159 -1.51 -0.64 3.11
CA ALA A 159 -2.02 -1.82 3.81
C ALA A 159 -2.06 -3.07 2.91
N GLU A 160 -2.41 -2.93 1.62
CA GLU A 160 -2.34 -4.04 0.65
C GLU A 160 -0.91 -4.54 0.46
N TRP A 161 0.07 -3.65 0.32
CA TRP A 161 1.48 -4.03 0.28
C TRP A 161 1.95 -4.69 1.58
N TRP A 162 1.56 -4.17 2.74
CA TRP A 162 1.86 -4.74 4.04
C TRP A 162 1.33 -6.18 4.17
N LYS A 163 0.12 -6.47 3.67
CA LYS A 163 -0.43 -7.82 3.62
C LYS A 163 0.44 -8.78 2.80
N GLN A 164 0.87 -8.36 1.61
CA GLN A 164 1.77 -9.17 0.78
C GLN A 164 3.12 -9.37 1.47
N LEU A 165 3.69 -8.30 2.04
CA LEU A 165 4.99 -8.35 2.70
C LEU A 165 5.02 -9.40 3.81
N PHE A 166 4.06 -9.37 4.72
CA PHE A 166 4.01 -10.31 5.85
C PHE A 166 3.46 -11.68 5.44
N GLY A 167 2.36 -11.73 4.70
CA GLY A 167 1.74 -13.00 4.30
C GLY A 167 2.68 -13.89 3.49
N GLU A 168 3.34 -13.33 2.50
CA GLU A 168 4.27 -14.07 1.64
C GLU A 168 5.63 -14.34 2.31
N SER A 169 6.05 -13.51 3.28
CA SER A 169 7.28 -13.72 4.02
C SER A 169 7.15 -14.76 5.12
N GLU A 170 6.06 -14.73 5.89
CA GLU A 170 5.86 -15.52 7.10
C GLU A 170 4.97 -16.75 6.92
N GLY A 171 4.06 -16.75 5.92
CA GLY A 171 3.11 -17.82 5.67
C GLY A 171 3.75 -19.08 5.08
N LYS A 172 4.62 -19.75 5.85
CA LYS A 172 5.40 -20.91 5.45
C LYS A 172 5.34 -22.00 6.52
N GLU A 173 5.43 -23.26 6.11
CA GLU A 173 5.47 -24.41 7.02
C GLU A 173 4.28 -24.47 7.99
N GLY A 174 3.11 -23.99 7.58
CA GLY A 174 1.94 -23.92 8.45
C GLY A 174 2.03 -22.89 9.57
N LYS A 175 2.93 -21.91 9.44
CA LYS A 175 3.20 -20.85 10.43
C LYS A 175 2.82 -19.48 9.85
N GLY A 176 2.92 -18.47 10.70
CA GLY A 176 2.69 -17.07 10.36
C GLY A 176 1.40 -16.51 10.98
N ILE A 177 1.34 -15.19 11.03
CA ILE A 177 0.15 -14.42 11.44
C ILE A 177 -0.59 -14.04 10.18
N LEU A 178 -1.90 -14.27 10.10
CA LEU A 178 -2.71 -13.88 8.95
C LEU A 178 -2.81 -12.36 8.87
N PRO A 179 -2.21 -11.71 7.85
CA PRO A 179 -2.32 -10.26 7.71
C PRO A 179 -3.64 -9.89 7.04
N THR A 180 -4.38 -8.99 7.67
CA THR A 180 -5.61 -8.40 7.15
C THR A 180 -5.51 -6.88 7.20
N SER A 181 -6.48 -6.16 6.65
CA SER A 181 -6.50 -4.70 6.74
C SER A 181 -7.91 -4.16 6.89
N GLY A 182 -8.04 -2.98 7.51
CA GLY A 182 -9.27 -2.24 7.63
C GLY A 182 -9.04 -0.74 7.43
N THR A 183 -9.95 -0.12 6.68
CA THR A 183 -10.00 1.35 6.53
C THR A 183 -11.15 1.88 7.36
N PHE A 184 -10.82 2.37 8.54
CA PHE A 184 -11.81 2.93 9.46
C PHE A 184 -12.04 4.44 9.13
N SER A 185 -13.22 5.00 9.36
CA SER A 185 -14.43 4.43 10.01
C SER A 185 -15.28 3.51 9.10
N THR A 186 -15.04 3.48 7.78
CA THR A 186 -15.85 2.70 6.83
C THR A 186 -16.00 1.24 7.26
N ASP A 187 -14.91 0.56 7.54
CA ASP A 187 -14.94 -0.85 7.91
C ASP A 187 -15.42 -1.12 9.35
N LEU A 188 -15.60 -0.12 10.17
CA LEU A 188 -16.32 -0.28 11.44
C LEU A 188 -17.80 -0.64 11.20
N HIS A 189 -18.39 -0.17 10.11
CA HIS A 189 -19.76 -0.53 9.73
C HIS A 189 -19.92 -1.97 9.25
N SER A 190 -18.83 -2.62 8.85
CA SER A 190 -18.81 -4.01 8.39
C SER A 190 -18.21 -4.98 9.41
N LEU A 191 -17.12 -4.59 10.07
CA LEU A 191 -16.32 -5.46 10.93
C LEU A 191 -16.37 -5.07 12.41
N GLY A 192 -16.78 -3.83 12.74
CA GLY A 192 -16.71 -3.30 14.10
C GLY A 192 -17.45 -4.15 15.12
N GLN A 193 -18.64 -4.67 14.80
CA GLN A 193 -19.40 -5.56 15.67
C GLN A 193 -18.65 -6.86 15.96
N PHE A 194 -18.04 -7.46 14.94
CA PHE A 194 -17.25 -8.68 15.12
C PHE A 194 -16.00 -8.45 15.96
N ILE A 195 -15.30 -7.33 15.71
CA ILE A 195 -14.11 -6.96 16.48
C ILE A 195 -14.50 -6.74 17.95
N GLN A 196 -15.61 -6.04 18.21
CA GLN A 196 -16.05 -5.69 19.56
C GLN A 196 -16.53 -6.92 20.35
N GLU A 197 -17.39 -7.77 19.77
CA GLU A 197 -18.11 -8.84 20.49
C GLU A 197 -17.94 -10.24 19.89
N GLY A 198 -17.27 -10.38 18.74
CA GLY A 198 -17.03 -11.67 18.10
C GLY A 198 -15.91 -12.46 18.74
N SER A 199 -15.49 -13.54 18.06
CA SER A 199 -14.37 -14.37 18.47
C SER A 199 -13.07 -13.56 18.51
N LYS A 200 -12.30 -13.71 19.58
CA LYS A 200 -11.03 -12.98 19.78
C LYS A 200 -9.90 -13.67 19.03
N VAL A 201 -9.85 -13.47 17.71
CA VAL A 201 -8.89 -14.13 16.80
C VAL A 201 -7.89 -13.16 16.18
N LEU A 202 -8.09 -11.85 16.34
CA LEU A 202 -7.22 -10.84 15.75
C LEU A 202 -6.79 -9.78 16.77
N PHE A 203 -5.67 -9.15 16.47
CA PHE A 203 -5.24 -7.90 17.08
C PHE A 203 -5.07 -6.83 16.01
N GLU A 204 -5.12 -5.58 16.40
CA GLU A 204 -5.04 -4.43 15.49
C GLU A 204 -3.70 -3.71 15.63
N THR A 205 -3.10 -3.37 14.49
CA THR A 205 -1.98 -2.44 14.38
C THR A 205 -2.48 -1.17 13.72
N VAL A 206 -2.67 -0.11 14.50
CA VAL A 206 -3.28 1.14 14.04
C VAL A 206 -2.22 2.14 13.61
N LEU A 207 -2.22 2.49 12.31
CA LEU A 207 -1.35 3.51 11.77
C LEU A 207 -2.02 4.89 11.89
N LYS A 208 -1.40 5.80 12.63
CA LYS A 208 -1.87 7.18 12.83
C LYS A 208 -1.01 8.18 12.09
N ILE A 209 -1.63 9.07 11.33
CA ILE A 209 -0.96 10.24 10.76
C ILE A 209 -1.03 11.36 11.79
N LYS A 210 0.12 11.88 12.20
CA LYS A 210 0.21 12.96 13.20
C LYS A 210 -0.25 14.31 12.63
N GLU A 211 0.16 14.61 11.40
CA GLU A 211 -0.11 15.88 10.73
C GLU A 211 -0.55 15.59 9.29
N PRO A 212 -1.79 15.89 8.91
CA PRO A 212 -2.26 15.72 7.54
C PRO A 212 -1.63 16.80 6.63
N GLN A 213 -1.37 16.47 5.37
CA GLN A 213 -0.85 17.42 4.38
C GLN A 213 -1.82 18.58 4.11
N MET A 214 -3.11 18.29 4.16
CA MET A 214 -4.19 19.25 3.95
C MET A 214 -5.32 18.97 4.95
N ASN A 215 -6.01 20.02 5.36
CA ASN A 215 -7.13 19.88 6.28
C ASN A 215 -8.26 20.82 5.88
N LEU A 216 -9.47 20.53 6.33
CA LEU A 216 -10.66 21.36 6.14
C LEU A 216 -11.26 21.67 7.51
N GLU A 217 -11.64 22.92 7.69
CA GLU A 217 -12.41 23.35 8.85
C GLU A 217 -13.90 23.08 8.63
N ILE A 218 -14.60 22.64 9.65
CA ILE A 218 -16.02 22.35 9.63
C ILE A 218 -16.79 23.68 9.79
N PRO A 219 -17.61 24.07 8.82
CA PRO A 219 -18.40 25.29 8.92
C PRO A 219 -19.53 25.17 9.96
N SER A 220 -19.99 26.30 10.46
CA SER A 220 -21.25 26.36 11.22
C SER A 220 -22.44 26.36 10.27
N ASP A 221 -23.50 25.64 10.62
CA ASP A 221 -24.80 25.67 9.93
C ASP A 221 -25.80 26.48 10.74
N ALA A 222 -26.52 27.41 10.08
CA ALA A 222 -27.46 28.33 10.77
C ALA A 222 -28.64 27.59 11.41
N ASP A 223 -29.12 26.53 10.78
CA ASP A 223 -30.28 25.76 11.23
C ASP A 223 -29.91 24.63 12.19
N ASN A 224 -28.65 24.18 12.16
CA ASN A 224 -28.09 23.09 12.98
C ASN A 224 -29.01 21.85 13.06
N LEU A 225 -29.62 21.48 11.94
CA LEU A 225 -30.61 20.37 11.90
C LEU A 225 -29.94 19.01 12.20
N ASP A 226 -28.66 18.85 11.87
CA ASP A 226 -27.87 17.66 12.15
C ASP A 226 -27.28 17.65 13.59
N GLY A 227 -27.40 18.77 14.34
CA GLY A 227 -26.87 18.91 15.68
C GLY A 227 -25.33 18.99 15.75
N LEU A 228 -24.62 19.22 14.63
CA LEU A 228 -23.16 19.12 14.55
C LEU A 228 -22.43 20.45 14.77
N ASN A 229 -23.11 21.56 15.09
CA ASN A 229 -22.43 22.84 15.33
C ASN A 229 -21.42 22.82 16.49
N TYR A 230 -21.45 21.83 17.37
CA TYR A 230 -20.40 21.65 18.37
C TYR A 230 -19.01 21.29 17.74
N LEU A 231 -18.99 20.86 16.47
CA LEU A 231 -17.79 20.62 15.69
C LEU A 231 -17.35 21.84 14.87
N ALA A 232 -18.18 22.89 14.77
CA ALA A 232 -17.83 24.08 14.00
C ALA A 232 -16.49 24.68 14.48
N GLY A 233 -15.63 25.06 13.55
CA GLY A 233 -14.26 25.53 13.81
C GLY A 233 -13.26 24.42 14.17
N LYS A 234 -13.70 23.15 14.27
CA LYS A 234 -12.80 22.01 14.33
C LYS A 234 -12.43 21.54 12.92
N THR A 235 -11.32 20.85 12.78
CA THR A 235 -10.92 20.29 11.50
C THR A 235 -11.49 18.89 11.28
N VAL A 236 -11.63 18.47 10.03
CA VAL A 236 -12.02 17.09 9.68
C VAL A 236 -11.05 16.08 10.29
N ASP A 237 -9.74 16.38 10.26
CA ASP A 237 -8.74 15.53 10.88
C ASP A 237 -8.92 15.39 12.40
N TYR A 238 -9.28 16.47 13.10
CA TYR A 238 -9.60 16.40 14.52
C TYR A 238 -10.72 15.37 14.80
N VAL A 239 -11.77 15.38 14.01
CA VAL A 239 -12.89 14.41 14.15
C VAL A 239 -12.39 13.00 13.89
N ASN A 240 -11.59 12.82 12.86
CA ASN A 240 -11.02 11.53 12.48
C ASN A 240 -10.09 10.97 13.58
N GLN A 241 -9.25 11.81 14.17
CA GLN A 241 -8.39 11.43 15.29
C GLN A 241 -9.22 11.05 16.54
N LYS A 242 -10.29 11.78 16.85
CA LYS A 242 -11.17 11.45 17.98
C LYS A 242 -11.96 10.16 17.75
N ALA A 243 -12.39 9.89 16.53
CA ALA A 243 -12.99 8.61 16.16
C ALA A 243 -11.98 7.46 16.36
N CYS A 244 -10.74 7.65 15.92
CA CYS A 244 -9.67 6.67 16.13
C CYS A 244 -9.40 6.41 17.61
N GLU A 245 -9.26 7.46 18.42
CA GLU A 245 -9.02 7.33 19.87
C GLU A 245 -10.17 6.57 20.55
N GLY A 246 -11.42 6.96 20.30
CA GLY A 246 -12.59 6.30 20.89
C GLY A 246 -12.72 4.83 20.46
N THR A 247 -12.40 4.50 19.23
CA THR A 247 -12.41 3.11 18.75
C THR A 247 -11.32 2.29 19.44
N ILE A 248 -10.10 2.80 19.53
CA ILE A 248 -9.00 2.13 20.24
C ILE A 248 -9.39 1.86 21.69
N ASP A 249 -9.92 2.83 22.40
CA ASP A 249 -10.34 2.68 23.79
C ASP A 249 -11.46 1.63 23.95
N ALA A 250 -12.42 1.61 23.04
CA ALA A 250 -13.48 0.60 23.03
C ALA A 250 -12.93 -0.83 22.81
N HIS A 251 -12.03 -1.00 21.84
CA HIS A 251 -11.46 -2.31 21.52
C HIS A 251 -10.51 -2.82 22.62
N ILE A 252 -9.77 -1.93 23.29
CA ILE A 252 -8.90 -2.31 24.44
C ILE A 252 -9.76 -2.84 25.59
N ASN A 253 -10.86 -2.16 25.92
CA ASN A 253 -11.70 -2.50 27.06
C ASN A 253 -12.37 -3.88 26.96
N VAL A 254 -12.49 -4.44 25.76
CA VAL A 254 -13.01 -5.80 25.55
C VAL A 254 -11.93 -6.86 25.35
N GLY A 255 -10.66 -6.52 25.60
CA GLY A 255 -9.53 -7.45 25.57
C GLY A 255 -9.03 -7.77 24.16
N ASN A 256 -9.35 -6.95 23.17
CA ASN A 256 -8.93 -7.12 21.77
C ASN A 256 -7.59 -6.45 21.46
N LEU A 257 -7.06 -5.63 22.34
CA LEU A 257 -5.86 -4.85 22.09
C LEU A 257 -4.97 -4.76 23.31
N SER A 258 -3.67 -4.92 23.10
CA SER A 258 -2.66 -4.40 24.01
C SER A 258 -2.15 -3.09 23.42
N LYS A 259 -2.22 -2.00 24.18
CA LYS A 259 -1.72 -0.70 23.73
C LYS A 259 -0.21 -0.68 23.84
N PHE A 260 0.48 -0.81 22.72
CA PHE A 260 1.88 -0.43 22.58
C PHE A 260 1.90 0.96 21.90
N GLN A 261 2.46 1.95 22.58
CA GLN A 261 2.66 3.30 22.05
C GLN A 261 4.09 3.47 21.60
#